data_7b064b7344d92576319809137e8984ca
#
_entry.id   7b064b7344d92576319809137e8984ca
#
_cell.length_a   1.000
_cell.length_b   1.000
_cell.length_c   1.000
_cell.angle_alpha   90.00
_cell.angle_beta   90.00
_cell.angle_gamma   90.00
#
_symmetry.space_group_name_H-M   'P 1'
#
loop_
_entity.id
_entity.type
_entity.pdbx_description
1 polymer ?
#
loop_
_entity_poly.entity_id
_entity_poly.type
_entity_poly.pdbx_seq_one_letter_code
_entity_poly.pdbx_strand_id
1 'polypeptide(L)'
;MMNNTKNLLPVVFRHEWKQLRRSSSFSWLTGLLLLIGIYAIVYGRNEVKEQQQKIALLKNNIDSLYKTTMDSLQVHDTTASFAGEFLGRLHANNPYGMAALAFGQRDIHKFTQHITNGSYFYNKYASGYVNKTQSSEIVNPFKLLSGHLDISFVLLFLFPLYFILLGYNLLSAEKEGGTLGLLGVQPVRVSTLIFQKLWVRFSITIGLGLLLLLMAGAVNNVLADKRWWWFVATFITYIFCWTGIIAFIISFNKSSGFNALSLVSLWILVTLLLPALLNAVLNTVKPVATKTELSAAVQKANAEVWALPKQVKTDSFKTLRPYYANAFDTVGSWEDPKFYRLNHYLTDYYIAPFEQKRIENVAKRNTFADRLNYFSQALITQSTFNELGGSNMQQMLAYDTSAYDYFKKISRFTDDYIFLKADRFGKVDLKKMPVYEFTPVVNYTAIMWQLILQFLAGLILTMIAYKRMTLW
;
A
#
# COMPACT_ATOMS: atom_id res chain seq x y z
N MET A 1 33.02 36.06 -25.17
CA MET A 1 33.29 35.81 -23.74
C MET A 1 32.32 34.78 -23.09
N MET A 2 32.08 33.65 -23.74
CA MET A 2 31.08 32.64 -23.27
C MET A 2 31.71 31.30 -22.83
N ASN A 3 33.01 31.20 -22.62
CA ASN A 3 33.65 29.88 -22.47
C ASN A 3 34.18 29.56 -21.05
N ASN A 4 33.90 30.39 -20.01
CA ASN A 4 34.48 30.18 -18.66
C ASN A 4 33.48 29.69 -17.62
N THR A 5 32.22 29.41 -17.97
CA THR A 5 31.19 28.95 -17.00
C THR A 5 31.29 27.46 -16.65
N LYS A 6 32.00 26.67 -17.47
CA LYS A 6 32.11 25.19 -17.27
C LYS A 6 32.94 24.79 -16.04
N ASN A 7 33.82 25.66 -15.52
CA ASN A 7 34.71 25.30 -14.41
C ASN A 7 34.27 25.85 -13.02
N LEU A 8 33.12 26.52 -12.92
CA LEU A 8 32.66 27.12 -11.67
C LEU A 8 32.01 26.11 -10.73
N LEU A 9 31.34 25.10 -11.25
CA LEU A 9 30.58 24.11 -10.46
C LEU A 9 31.44 23.35 -9.43
N PRO A 10 32.65 22.88 -9.73
CA PRO A 10 33.53 22.25 -8.74
C PRO A 10 34.01 23.22 -7.65
N VAL A 11 34.23 24.49 -7.99
CA VAL A 11 34.65 25.53 -7.03
C VAL A 11 33.48 25.83 -6.07
N VAL A 12 32.29 26.04 -6.61
CA VAL A 12 31.05 26.26 -5.81
C VAL A 12 30.78 25.04 -4.93
N PHE A 13 30.91 23.84 -5.46
CA PHE A 13 30.74 22.60 -4.69
C PHE A 13 31.69 22.53 -3.49
N ARG A 14 32.99 22.76 -3.74
CA ARG A 14 34.01 22.72 -2.67
C ARG A 14 33.74 23.77 -1.60
N HIS A 15 33.33 24.97 -2.01
CA HIS A 15 33.04 26.08 -1.10
C HIS A 15 31.78 25.76 -0.25
N GLU A 16 30.67 25.39 -0.86
CA GLU A 16 29.40 25.06 -0.17
C GLU A 16 29.59 23.86 0.76
N TRP A 17 30.30 22.80 0.31
CA TRP A 17 30.61 21.67 1.15
C TRP A 17 31.40 22.05 2.40
N LYS A 18 32.44 22.89 2.24
CA LYS A 18 33.25 23.38 3.34
C LYS A 18 32.43 24.23 4.32
N GLN A 19 31.54 25.06 3.81
CA GLN A 19 30.65 25.90 4.58
C GLN A 19 29.63 25.06 5.38
N LEU A 20 28.95 24.12 4.73
CA LEU A 20 27.99 23.24 5.37
C LEU A 20 28.65 22.37 6.46
N ARG A 21 29.80 21.76 6.16
CA ARG A 21 30.54 20.93 7.13
C ARG A 21 30.98 21.70 8.38
N ARG A 22 31.20 23.00 8.29
CA ARG A 22 31.54 23.87 9.41
C ARG A 22 30.33 24.24 10.27
N SER A 23 29.13 24.08 9.72
CA SER A 23 27.89 24.36 10.45
C SER A 23 27.57 23.22 11.41
N SER A 24 27.58 23.48 12.69
CA SER A 24 27.18 22.51 13.71
C SER A 24 25.75 22.01 13.48
N SER A 25 24.82 22.88 13.10
CA SER A 25 23.44 22.54 12.81
C SER A 25 23.32 21.53 11.66
N PHE A 26 24.11 21.68 10.60
CA PHE A 26 24.14 20.72 9.50
C PHE A 26 24.56 19.33 9.96
N SER A 27 25.63 19.23 10.75
CA SER A 27 26.14 17.95 11.25
C SER A 27 25.15 17.25 12.15
N TRP A 28 24.52 17.99 13.07
CA TRP A 28 23.49 17.44 13.96
C TRP A 28 22.24 16.97 13.22
N LEU A 29 21.72 17.78 12.29
CA LEU A 29 20.54 17.43 11.50
C LEU A 29 20.80 16.22 10.60
N THR A 30 21.97 16.16 9.97
CA THR A 30 22.36 15.02 9.14
C THR A 30 22.51 13.74 9.98
N GLY A 31 23.17 13.85 11.15
CA GLY A 31 23.29 12.73 12.08
C GLY A 31 21.94 12.23 12.58
N LEU A 32 21.04 13.12 12.95
CA LEU A 32 19.70 12.79 13.39
C LEU A 32 18.89 12.10 12.27
N LEU A 33 18.93 12.64 11.04
CA LEU A 33 18.26 12.08 9.89
C LEU A 33 18.74 10.65 9.58
N LEU A 34 20.06 10.43 9.64
CA LEU A 34 20.65 9.11 9.43
C LEU A 34 20.24 8.13 10.55
N LEU A 35 20.24 8.56 11.82
CA LEU A 35 19.80 7.71 12.94
C LEU A 35 18.33 7.29 12.78
N ILE A 36 17.45 8.23 12.48
CA ILE A 36 16.02 7.94 12.24
C ILE A 36 15.87 7.03 11.00
N GLY A 37 16.64 7.28 9.94
CA GLY A 37 16.63 6.45 8.73
C GLY A 37 17.07 5.01 8.99
N ILE A 38 18.14 4.81 9.76
CA ILE A 38 18.61 3.47 10.16
C ILE A 38 17.56 2.77 11.03
N TYR A 39 16.99 3.48 12.01
CA TYR A 39 15.91 2.94 12.81
C TYR A 39 14.72 2.49 11.95
N ALA A 40 14.31 3.31 10.99
CA ALA A 40 13.21 3.03 10.07
C ALA A 40 13.47 1.77 9.22
N ILE A 41 14.71 1.56 8.77
CA ILE A 41 15.11 0.34 8.04
C ILE A 41 14.96 -0.91 8.91
N VAL A 42 15.45 -0.84 10.15
CA VAL A 42 15.37 -1.95 11.12
C VAL A 42 13.90 -2.23 11.47
N TYR A 43 13.12 -1.18 11.72
CA TYR A 43 11.70 -1.27 12.03
C TYR A 43 10.93 -1.98 10.90
N GLY A 44 11.04 -1.48 9.66
CA GLY A 44 10.34 -2.07 8.50
C GLY A 44 10.71 -3.54 8.27
N ARG A 45 12.01 -3.90 8.45
CA ARG A 45 12.45 -5.30 8.37
C ARG A 45 11.79 -6.18 9.44
N ASN A 46 11.70 -5.69 10.67
CA ASN A 46 11.12 -6.44 11.78
C ASN A 46 9.62 -6.68 11.57
N GLU A 47 8.88 -5.69 11.09
CA GLU A 47 7.45 -5.83 10.76
C GLU A 47 7.23 -6.89 9.68
N VAL A 48 8.01 -6.88 8.61
CA VAL A 48 7.93 -7.91 7.55
C VAL A 48 8.28 -9.28 8.10
N LYS A 49 9.33 -9.40 8.91
CA LYS A 49 9.73 -10.66 9.52
C LYS A 49 8.66 -11.22 10.46
N GLU A 50 8.04 -10.36 11.25
CA GLU A 50 6.92 -10.73 12.13
C GLU A 50 5.73 -11.27 11.33
N GLN A 51 5.34 -10.60 10.24
CA GLN A 51 4.29 -11.10 9.36
C GLN A 51 4.66 -12.44 8.72
N GLN A 52 5.89 -12.60 8.23
CA GLN A 52 6.35 -13.86 7.65
C GLN A 52 6.32 -14.99 8.67
N GLN A 53 6.72 -14.74 9.91
CA GLN A 53 6.66 -15.73 10.99
C GLN A 53 5.23 -16.14 11.31
N LYS A 54 4.30 -15.19 11.38
CA LYS A 54 2.87 -15.47 11.59
C LYS A 54 2.29 -16.32 10.46
N ILE A 55 2.61 -15.99 9.20
CA ILE A 55 2.17 -16.77 8.03
C ILE A 55 2.74 -18.19 8.09
N ALA A 56 4.03 -18.35 8.39
CA ALA A 56 4.68 -19.65 8.49
C ALA A 56 4.06 -20.51 9.61
N LEU A 57 3.79 -19.91 10.77
CA LEU A 57 3.16 -20.60 11.90
C LEU A 57 1.74 -21.07 11.53
N LEU A 58 0.94 -20.20 10.93
CA LEU A 58 -0.41 -20.57 10.48
C LEU A 58 -0.38 -21.65 9.41
N LYS A 59 0.55 -21.54 8.46
CA LYS A 59 0.74 -22.56 7.40
C LYS A 59 1.12 -23.90 8.01
N ASN A 60 2.08 -23.95 8.93
CA ASN A 60 2.49 -25.18 9.60
C ASN A 60 1.35 -25.81 10.40
N ASN A 61 0.53 -25.03 11.09
CA ASN A 61 -0.63 -25.51 11.83
C ASN A 61 -1.67 -26.13 10.89
N ILE A 62 -1.96 -25.46 9.76
CA ILE A 62 -2.93 -25.94 8.76
C ILE A 62 -2.37 -27.20 8.06
N ASP A 63 -1.11 -27.21 7.69
CA ASP A 63 -0.46 -28.36 7.04
C ASP A 63 -0.39 -29.56 8.00
N SER A 64 -0.17 -29.34 9.29
CA SER A 64 -0.25 -30.37 10.33
C SER A 64 -1.65 -30.95 10.46
N LEU A 65 -2.68 -30.07 10.55
CA LEU A 65 -4.08 -30.49 10.56
C LEU A 65 -4.42 -31.32 9.32
N TYR A 66 -4.00 -30.83 8.14
CA TYR A 66 -4.21 -31.51 6.88
C TYR A 66 -3.55 -32.90 6.88
N LYS A 67 -2.31 -33.03 7.37
CA LYS A 67 -1.57 -34.28 7.45
C LYS A 67 -2.26 -35.26 8.41
N THR A 68 -2.64 -34.80 9.63
CA THR A 68 -3.35 -35.63 10.62
C THR A 68 -4.66 -36.18 10.05
N THR A 69 -5.41 -35.33 9.36
CA THR A 69 -6.66 -35.78 8.72
C THR A 69 -6.39 -36.73 7.55
N MET A 70 -5.34 -36.49 6.76
CA MET A 70 -4.92 -37.43 5.70
C MET A 70 -4.57 -38.80 6.25
N ASP A 71 -3.91 -38.84 7.40
CA ASP A 71 -3.52 -40.09 8.05
C ASP A 71 -4.73 -40.83 8.63
N SER A 72 -5.71 -40.08 9.20
CA SER A 72 -6.97 -40.64 9.69
C SER A 72 -7.86 -41.20 8.58
N LEU A 73 -7.88 -40.54 7.40
CA LEU A 73 -8.62 -41.00 6.22
C LEU A 73 -8.07 -42.30 5.59
N GLN A 74 -6.91 -42.77 5.98
CA GLN A 74 -6.42 -44.10 5.55
C GLN A 74 -7.22 -45.24 6.21
N VAL A 75 -7.82 -44.97 7.36
CA VAL A 75 -8.51 -45.94 8.18
C VAL A 75 -10.04 -45.89 7.98
N HIS A 76 -10.57 -44.66 7.68
CA HIS A 76 -12.02 -44.47 7.52
C HIS A 76 -12.31 -43.52 6.35
N ASP A 77 -13.27 -43.85 5.49
CA ASP A 77 -13.86 -42.94 4.52
C ASP A 77 -14.66 -41.86 5.28
N THR A 78 -14.52 -40.61 4.82
CA THR A 78 -15.30 -39.48 5.37
C THR A 78 -16.20 -38.90 4.29
N THR A 79 -17.01 -37.91 4.68
CA THR A 79 -17.84 -37.16 3.73
C THR A 79 -17.12 -35.93 3.21
N ALA A 80 -17.41 -35.54 1.96
CA ALA A 80 -16.83 -34.34 1.36
C ALA A 80 -17.34 -33.07 2.07
N SER A 81 -18.55 -33.07 2.59
CA SER A 81 -19.10 -32.00 3.41
C SER A 81 -18.26 -31.77 4.64
N PHE A 82 -17.95 -32.80 5.43
CA PHE A 82 -17.08 -32.71 6.60
C PHE A 82 -15.67 -32.28 6.22
N ALA A 83 -15.06 -32.95 5.24
CA ALA A 83 -13.71 -32.61 4.78
C ALA A 83 -13.64 -31.16 4.26
N GLY A 84 -14.61 -30.71 3.48
CA GLY A 84 -14.66 -29.39 2.91
C GLY A 84 -14.92 -28.29 3.94
N GLU A 85 -15.55 -28.57 5.07
CA GLU A 85 -15.79 -27.60 6.13
C GLU A 85 -14.52 -27.31 6.95
N PHE A 86 -13.70 -28.32 7.21
CA PHE A 86 -12.51 -28.20 8.07
C PHE A 86 -11.19 -28.17 7.31
N LEU A 87 -11.14 -28.86 6.16
CA LEU A 87 -9.92 -28.98 5.37
C LEU A 87 -9.86 -27.92 4.28
N GLY A 88 -9.11 -26.91 4.53
CA GLY A 88 -8.80 -25.85 3.58
C GLY A 88 -7.30 -25.60 3.48
N ARG A 89 -6.94 -24.66 2.64
CA ARG A 89 -5.57 -24.19 2.50
C ARG A 89 -5.45 -22.76 2.99
N LEU A 90 -4.27 -22.43 3.51
CA LEU A 90 -3.96 -21.04 3.82
C LEU A 90 -3.77 -20.26 2.51
N HIS A 91 -4.59 -19.24 2.31
CA HIS A 91 -4.38 -18.21 1.30
C HIS A 91 -3.69 -17.04 1.96
N ALA A 92 -2.48 -16.69 1.53
CA ALA A 92 -1.65 -15.69 2.16
C ALA A 92 -1.17 -14.65 1.15
N ASN A 93 -1.18 -13.39 1.56
CA ASN A 93 -0.49 -12.30 0.90
C ASN A 93 0.89 -12.15 1.54
N ASN A 94 1.84 -12.96 1.08
CA ASN A 94 3.20 -12.95 1.59
C ASN A 94 3.85 -11.58 1.40
N PRO A 95 4.44 -10.97 2.45
CA PRO A 95 5.18 -9.74 2.31
C PRO A 95 6.49 -10.00 1.56
N TYR A 96 6.74 -9.21 0.53
CA TYR A 96 8.04 -9.18 -0.14
C TYR A 96 9.02 -8.30 0.64
N GLY A 97 10.32 -8.42 0.35
CA GLY A 97 11.34 -7.55 0.93
C GLY A 97 11.07 -6.06 0.70
N MET A 98 10.44 -5.69 -0.42
CA MET A 98 10.01 -4.31 -0.71
C MET A 98 8.96 -3.78 0.27
N ALA A 99 8.14 -4.63 0.88
CA ALA A 99 7.19 -4.22 1.91
C ALA A 99 7.88 -3.63 3.16
N ALA A 100 9.13 -4.00 3.42
CA ALA A 100 9.92 -3.42 4.50
C ALA A 100 10.30 -1.94 4.25
N LEU A 101 10.31 -1.49 2.99
CA LEU A 101 10.60 -0.10 2.63
C LEU A 101 9.35 0.77 2.71
N ALA A 102 8.18 0.21 2.42
CA ALA A 102 6.89 0.88 2.47
C ALA A 102 5.84 -0.10 2.99
N PHE A 103 5.74 -0.21 4.31
CA PHE A 103 4.81 -1.12 4.96
C PHE A 103 3.36 -0.67 4.79
N GLY A 104 3.14 0.64 4.76
CA GLY A 104 1.87 1.28 4.40
C GLY A 104 0.71 0.81 5.26
N GLN A 105 -0.35 0.29 4.61
CA GLN A 105 -1.59 -0.15 5.26
C GLN A 105 -1.67 -1.67 5.50
N ARG A 106 -0.55 -2.40 5.39
CA ARG A 106 -0.56 -3.87 5.51
C ARG A 106 -1.02 -4.40 6.87
N ASP A 107 -0.84 -3.62 7.93
CA ASP A 107 -1.28 -3.96 9.29
C ASP A 107 -2.80 -3.83 9.49
N ILE A 108 -3.45 -2.97 8.72
CA ILE A 108 -4.90 -2.75 8.79
C ILE A 108 -5.66 -3.84 8.03
N HIS A 109 -5.00 -4.49 7.07
CA HIS A 109 -5.62 -5.43 6.16
C HIS A 109 -5.28 -6.88 6.49
N LYS A 110 -6.25 -7.76 6.26
CA LYS A 110 -6.01 -9.20 6.40
C LYS A 110 -4.98 -9.64 5.36
N PHE A 111 -3.91 -10.27 5.82
CA PHE A 111 -2.87 -10.82 4.95
C PHE A 111 -2.89 -12.35 4.90
N THR A 112 -3.77 -13.00 5.69
CA THR A 112 -3.98 -14.44 5.69
C THR A 112 -5.47 -14.77 5.76
N GLN A 113 -5.89 -15.79 5.03
CA GLN A 113 -7.22 -16.37 5.11
C GLN A 113 -7.12 -17.88 5.01
N HIS A 114 -7.65 -18.60 6.00
CA HIS A 114 -7.85 -20.04 5.88
C HIS A 114 -9.16 -20.26 5.14
N ILE A 115 -9.07 -20.72 3.90
CA ILE A 115 -10.21 -20.89 3.01
C ILE A 115 -10.63 -22.34 3.02
N THR A 116 -11.77 -22.60 3.65
CA THR A 116 -12.50 -23.86 3.60
C THR A 116 -13.86 -23.62 2.98
N ASN A 117 -14.59 -24.67 2.69
CA ASN A 117 -15.94 -24.57 2.14
C ASN A 117 -16.93 -23.88 3.10
N GLY A 118 -16.81 -24.12 4.40
CA GLY A 118 -17.63 -23.49 5.43
C GLY A 118 -17.07 -22.14 5.91
N SER A 119 -15.78 -22.09 6.25
CA SER A 119 -15.20 -20.92 6.93
C SER A 119 -15.18 -19.65 6.09
N TYR A 120 -15.07 -19.73 4.76
CA TYR A 120 -15.03 -18.55 3.92
C TYR A 120 -16.36 -17.80 3.94
N PHE A 121 -17.48 -18.53 3.87
CA PHE A 121 -18.81 -17.94 3.95
C PHE A 121 -19.00 -17.20 5.28
N TYR A 122 -18.69 -17.85 6.39
CA TYR A 122 -18.77 -17.23 7.72
C TYR A 122 -17.81 -16.05 7.88
N ASN A 123 -16.61 -16.14 7.38
CA ASN A 123 -15.61 -15.05 7.50
C ASN A 123 -15.88 -13.85 6.60
N LYS A 124 -16.48 -14.08 5.42
CA LYS A 124 -16.87 -13.00 4.52
C LYS A 124 -17.99 -12.16 5.11
N TYR A 125 -18.94 -12.81 5.77
CA TYR A 125 -20.22 -12.23 6.15
C TYR A 125 -20.44 -12.07 7.66
N ALA A 126 -19.86 -12.92 8.49
CA ALA A 126 -20.07 -12.87 9.92
C ALA A 126 -18.95 -12.11 10.64
N SER A 127 -19.21 -10.87 10.99
CA SER A 127 -18.33 -10.10 11.87
C SER A 127 -18.32 -10.56 13.33
N GLY A 128 -19.09 -11.59 13.68
CA GLY A 128 -19.29 -12.05 15.05
C GLY A 128 -18.79 -13.45 15.40
N TYR A 129 -18.53 -14.31 14.43
CA TYR A 129 -17.94 -15.63 14.69
C TYR A 129 -16.43 -15.58 14.47
N VAL A 130 -15.71 -15.29 15.53
CA VAL A 130 -14.28 -15.49 15.61
C VAL A 130 -14.04 -17.00 15.64
N ASN A 131 -13.74 -17.60 14.50
CA ASN A 131 -13.12 -18.91 14.49
C ASN A 131 -11.79 -18.76 15.27
N LYS A 132 -11.62 -19.53 16.35
CA LYS A 132 -10.42 -19.49 17.22
C LYS A 132 -9.10 -19.72 16.48
N THR A 133 -9.15 -20.17 15.24
CA THR A 133 -8.00 -20.37 14.35
C THR A 133 -7.68 -19.17 13.45
N GLN A 134 -8.59 -18.20 13.33
CA GLN A 134 -8.33 -16.93 12.68
C GLN A 134 -8.32 -15.84 13.76
N SER A 135 -7.16 -15.62 14.36
CA SER A 135 -6.93 -14.37 15.07
C SER A 135 -7.15 -13.23 14.07
N SER A 136 -8.36 -12.63 14.08
CA SER A 136 -8.43 -11.23 13.69
C SER A 136 -7.40 -10.57 14.58
N GLU A 137 -6.28 -10.15 13.99
CA GLU A 137 -5.29 -9.41 14.77
C GLU A 137 -6.03 -8.27 15.44
N ILE A 138 -6.08 -8.32 16.76
CA ILE A 138 -6.45 -7.15 17.56
C ILE A 138 -5.30 -6.20 17.32
N VAL A 139 -5.42 -5.37 16.29
CA VAL A 139 -4.42 -4.38 15.99
C VAL A 139 -4.44 -3.41 17.15
N ASN A 140 -3.29 -3.25 17.79
CA ASN A 140 -3.15 -2.30 18.89
C ASN A 140 -3.54 -0.90 18.37
N PRO A 141 -4.59 -0.24 18.93
CA PRO A 141 -5.03 1.07 18.47
C PRO A 141 -3.93 2.12 18.49
N PHE A 142 -2.98 2.01 19.43
CA PHE A 142 -1.81 2.89 19.48
C PHE A 142 -0.89 2.71 18.28
N LYS A 143 -0.73 1.49 17.78
CA LYS A 143 0.07 1.21 16.58
C LYS A 143 -0.58 1.82 15.32
N LEU A 144 -1.91 1.81 15.25
CA LEU A 144 -2.67 2.48 14.18
C LEU A 144 -2.56 4.01 14.24
N LEU A 145 -2.54 4.58 15.44
CA LEU A 145 -2.42 6.03 15.63
C LEU A 145 -1.00 6.55 15.35
N SER A 146 0.04 5.80 15.74
CA SER A 146 1.44 6.20 15.54
C SER A 146 1.91 6.10 14.10
N GLY A 147 1.20 5.31 13.26
CA GLY A 147 1.65 4.99 11.91
C GLY A 147 2.93 4.14 11.90
N HIS A 148 3.41 3.84 10.71
CA HIS A 148 4.66 3.09 10.53
C HIS A 148 5.81 4.04 10.24
N LEU A 149 6.86 3.98 11.06
CA LEU A 149 8.08 4.74 10.87
C LEU A 149 9.05 3.94 9.99
N ASP A 150 8.60 3.61 8.78
CA ASP A 150 9.40 2.93 7.76
C ASP A 150 10.26 3.92 6.95
N ILE A 151 11.09 3.40 6.04
CA ILE A 151 11.96 4.26 5.23
C ILE A 151 11.15 5.18 4.30
N SER A 152 9.95 4.77 3.86
CA SER A 152 9.08 5.61 3.02
C SER A 152 8.61 6.86 3.78
N PHE A 153 8.30 6.72 5.06
CA PHE A 153 7.98 7.86 5.94
C PHE A 153 9.16 8.84 6.03
N VAL A 154 10.37 8.35 6.24
CA VAL A 154 11.56 9.20 6.34
C VAL A 154 11.79 9.96 5.05
N LEU A 155 11.72 9.28 3.89
CA LEU A 155 11.92 9.88 2.58
C LEU A 155 10.83 10.89 2.21
N LEU A 156 9.58 10.62 2.61
CA LEU A 156 8.44 11.46 2.27
C LEU A 156 8.33 12.71 3.14
N PHE A 157 8.55 12.59 4.45
CA PHE A 157 8.33 13.67 5.39
C PHE A 157 9.62 14.37 5.83
N LEU A 158 10.66 13.61 6.18
CA LEU A 158 11.86 14.21 6.78
C LEU A 158 12.85 14.74 5.74
N PHE A 159 12.99 14.09 4.59
CA PHE A 159 13.91 14.55 3.55
C PHE A 159 13.54 15.91 2.94
N PRO A 160 12.27 16.20 2.59
CA PRO A 160 11.91 17.55 2.15
C PRO A 160 12.16 18.60 3.23
N LEU A 161 11.85 18.29 4.50
CA LEU A 161 12.09 19.21 5.60
C LEU A 161 13.60 19.49 5.79
N TYR A 162 14.41 18.44 5.74
CA TYR A 162 15.87 18.56 5.71
C TYR A 162 16.35 19.42 4.53
N PHE A 163 15.83 19.21 3.35
CA PHE A 163 16.19 19.98 2.15
C PHE A 163 15.74 21.43 2.24
N ILE A 164 14.58 21.72 2.80
CA ILE A 164 14.10 23.07 3.12
C ILE A 164 15.08 23.77 4.07
N LEU A 165 15.49 23.10 5.15
CA LEU A 165 16.44 23.65 6.12
C LEU A 165 17.82 23.96 5.48
N LEU A 166 18.23 23.20 4.49
CA LEU A 166 19.42 23.50 3.71
C LEU A 166 19.21 24.65 2.73
N GLY A 167 17.99 24.79 2.16
CA GLY A 167 17.72 25.61 0.97
C GLY A 167 17.16 27.01 1.23
N TYR A 168 16.41 27.25 2.33
CA TYR A 168 15.59 28.45 2.51
C TYR A 168 16.32 29.79 2.44
N ASN A 169 17.59 29.83 2.83
CA ASN A 169 18.38 31.06 2.97
C ASN A 169 19.40 31.31 1.86
N LEU A 170 19.37 30.54 0.76
CA LEU A 170 20.40 30.58 -0.29
C LEU A 170 20.65 31.98 -0.88
N LEU A 171 19.59 32.75 -1.13
CA LEU A 171 19.65 34.11 -1.64
C LEU A 171 19.59 35.13 -0.51
N SER A 172 18.70 34.91 0.46
CA SER A 172 18.45 35.87 1.52
C SER A 172 19.64 36.06 2.46
N ALA A 173 20.43 35.00 2.71
CA ALA A 173 21.66 35.12 3.51
C ALA A 173 22.69 36.06 2.85
N GLU A 174 22.85 36.00 1.52
CA GLU A 174 23.73 36.91 0.78
C GLU A 174 23.22 38.37 0.84
N LYS A 175 21.91 38.56 0.81
CA LYS A 175 21.27 39.85 0.94
C LYS A 175 21.42 40.42 2.35
N GLU A 176 21.11 39.64 3.38
CA GLU A 176 21.18 40.01 4.78
C GLU A 176 22.62 40.24 5.25
N GLY A 177 23.57 39.49 4.66
CA GLY A 177 25.02 39.67 4.88
C GLY A 177 25.68 40.83 4.09
N GLY A 178 24.90 41.54 3.23
CA GLY A 178 25.40 42.62 2.42
C GLY A 178 26.30 42.20 1.27
N THR A 179 26.45 40.89 1.02
CA THR A 179 27.36 40.35 -0.01
C THR A 179 26.71 40.27 -1.39
N LEU A 180 25.39 40.45 -1.51
CA LEU A 180 24.65 40.39 -2.76
C LEU A 180 25.16 41.41 -3.78
N GLY A 181 25.50 42.64 -3.38
CA GLY A 181 26.10 43.66 -4.23
C GLY A 181 27.45 43.24 -4.82
N LEU A 182 28.28 42.57 -4.02
CA LEU A 182 29.59 42.07 -4.46
C LEU A 182 29.42 40.89 -5.45
N LEU A 183 28.38 40.07 -5.29
CA LEU A 183 28.04 39.01 -6.26
C LEU A 183 27.56 39.59 -7.58
N GLY A 184 26.85 40.73 -7.58
CA GLY A 184 26.38 41.42 -8.80
C GLY A 184 27.46 42.01 -9.66
N VAL A 185 28.65 42.31 -9.10
CA VAL A 185 29.81 42.85 -9.84
C VAL A 185 30.64 41.73 -10.48
N GLN A 186 30.42 40.48 -10.11
CA GLN A 186 31.14 39.35 -10.67
C GLN A 186 30.69 39.04 -12.11
N PRO A 187 31.56 38.49 -12.96
CA PRO A 187 31.23 38.17 -14.36
C PRO A 187 30.30 36.97 -14.52
N VAL A 188 29.54 36.62 -13.45
CA VAL A 188 28.62 35.49 -13.40
C VAL A 188 27.26 36.00 -12.92
N ARG A 189 26.18 35.58 -13.58
CA ARG A 189 24.80 35.92 -13.14
C ARG A 189 24.50 35.37 -11.78
N VAL A 190 23.93 36.19 -10.89
CA VAL A 190 23.54 35.80 -9.55
C VAL A 190 22.60 34.60 -9.58
N SER A 191 21.64 34.57 -10.53
CA SER A 191 20.74 33.42 -10.73
C SER A 191 21.53 32.11 -10.93
N THR A 192 22.56 32.12 -11.77
CA THR A 192 23.38 30.92 -12.03
C THR A 192 24.08 30.43 -10.75
N LEU A 193 24.64 31.34 -9.98
CA LEU A 193 25.30 31.00 -8.71
C LEU A 193 24.32 30.39 -7.69
N ILE A 194 23.15 30.98 -7.55
CA ILE A 194 22.12 30.46 -6.61
C ILE A 194 21.65 29.06 -7.05
N PHE A 195 21.42 28.85 -8.34
CA PHE A 195 21.08 27.53 -8.85
C PHE A 195 22.21 26.50 -8.66
N GLN A 196 23.47 26.87 -8.86
CA GLN A 196 24.61 26.00 -8.57
C GLN A 196 24.67 25.62 -7.08
N LYS A 197 24.47 26.57 -6.16
CA LYS A 197 24.38 26.30 -4.73
C LYS A 197 23.20 25.36 -4.40
N LEU A 198 22.05 25.58 -5.01
CA LEU A 198 20.87 24.72 -4.83
C LEU A 198 21.12 23.29 -5.32
N TRP A 199 21.80 23.14 -6.48
CA TRP A 199 22.20 21.84 -7.01
C TRP A 199 23.16 21.08 -6.10
N VAL A 200 24.12 21.78 -5.45
CA VAL A 200 25.01 21.17 -4.46
C VAL A 200 24.19 20.61 -3.30
N ARG A 201 23.24 21.39 -2.77
CA ARG A 201 22.37 20.96 -1.65
C ARG A 201 21.43 19.84 -2.04
N PHE A 202 20.90 19.88 -3.27
CA PHE A 202 20.15 18.77 -3.86
C PHE A 202 20.99 17.48 -3.91
N SER A 203 22.23 17.57 -4.44
CA SER A 203 23.13 16.43 -4.55
C SER A 203 23.47 15.81 -3.19
N ILE A 204 23.66 16.62 -2.16
CA ILE A 204 23.88 16.16 -0.79
C ILE A 204 22.64 15.42 -0.26
N THR A 205 21.47 16.01 -0.44
CA THR A 205 20.19 15.42 0.00
C THR A 205 19.94 14.08 -0.70
N ILE A 206 20.12 14.04 -2.03
CA ILE A 206 19.99 12.78 -2.80
C ILE A 206 21.05 11.77 -2.37
N GLY A 207 22.30 12.18 -2.17
CA GLY A 207 23.38 11.28 -1.74
C GLY A 207 23.06 10.60 -0.39
N LEU A 208 22.54 11.36 0.57
CA LEU A 208 22.11 10.80 1.86
C LEU A 208 20.91 9.85 1.71
N GLY A 209 19.93 10.21 0.90
CA GLY A 209 18.76 9.34 0.64
C GLY A 209 19.15 8.06 -0.09
N LEU A 210 20.04 8.15 -1.07
CA LEU A 210 20.57 6.97 -1.78
C LEU A 210 21.39 6.07 -0.85
N LEU A 211 22.16 6.64 0.08
CA LEU A 211 22.87 5.87 1.11
C LEU A 211 21.88 5.03 1.94
N LEU A 212 20.83 5.67 2.47
CA LEU A 212 19.80 4.96 3.24
C LEU A 212 19.05 3.92 2.39
N LEU A 213 18.72 4.25 1.14
CA LEU A 213 18.06 3.32 0.23
C LEU A 213 18.93 2.10 -0.10
N LEU A 214 20.25 2.30 -0.34
CA LEU A 214 21.19 1.21 -0.54
C LEU A 214 21.28 0.32 0.71
N MET A 215 21.35 0.92 1.89
CA MET A 215 21.31 0.17 3.14
C MET A 215 20.00 -0.62 3.29
N ALA A 216 18.86 0.01 3.03
CA ALA A 216 17.55 -0.65 3.08
C ALA A 216 17.46 -1.80 2.06
N GLY A 217 17.95 -1.57 0.85
CA GLY A 217 17.99 -2.57 -0.21
C GLY A 217 18.87 -3.78 0.12
N ALA A 218 20.05 -3.53 0.70
CA ALA A 218 20.98 -4.59 1.13
C ALA A 218 20.41 -5.40 2.31
N VAL A 219 19.88 -4.71 3.34
CA VAL A 219 19.33 -5.35 4.54
C VAL A 219 18.13 -6.24 4.20
N ASN A 220 17.29 -5.86 3.22
CA ASN A 220 16.09 -6.59 2.83
C ASN A 220 16.27 -7.46 1.56
N ASN A 221 17.48 -7.56 1.01
CA ASN A 221 17.82 -8.34 -0.19
C ASN A 221 16.97 -7.97 -1.43
N VAL A 222 16.71 -6.67 -1.64
CA VAL A 222 15.86 -6.18 -2.75
C VAL A 222 16.61 -5.39 -3.81
N LEU A 223 17.92 -5.29 -3.75
CA LEU A 223 18.73 -4.53 -4.72
C LEU A 223 18.58 -5.04 -6.16
N ALA A 224 18.36 -6.34 -6.34
CA ALA A 224 18.10 -6.96 -7.64
C ALA A 224 16.63 -6.86 -8.08
N ASP A 225 15.73 -6.44 -7.21
CA ASP A 225 14.32 -6.30 -7.55
C ASP A 225 14.09 -5.05 -8.41
N LYS A 226 13.40 -5.22 -9.54
CA LYS A 226 13.02 -4.12 -10.44
C LYS A 226 12.29 -2.99 -9.69
N ARG A 227 11.45 -3.34 -8.69
CA ARG A 227 10.69 -2.37 -7.89
C ARG A 227 11.58 -1.44 -7.08
N TRP A 228 12.77 -1.88 -6.64
CA TRP A 228 13.72 -1.05 -5.91
C TRP A 228 14.22 0.14 -6.75
N TRP A 229 14.50 -0.09 -8.02
CA TRP A 229 14.91 0.99 -8.94
C TRP A 229 13.82 2.03 -9.17
N TRP A 230 12.57 1.58 -9.28
CA TRP A 230 11.43 2.50 -9.35
C TRP A 230 11.24 3.28 -8.05
N PHE A 231 11.50 2.67 -6.91
CA PHE A 231 11.46 3.33 -5.61
C PHE A 231 12.52 4.44 -5.51
N VAL A 232 13.75 4.17 -5.94
CA VAL A 232 14.83 5.16 -6.04
C VAL A 232 14.45 6.30 -6.99
N ALA A 233 13.93 5.99 -8.18
CA ALA A 233 13.50 6.99 -9.15
C ALA A 233 12.39 7.89 -8.58
N THR A 234 11.44 7.33 -7.84
CA THR A 234 10.38 8.07 -7.15
C THR A 234 10.95 9.06 -6.14
N PHE A 235 11.89 8.63 -5.31
CA PHE A 235 12.56 9.50 -4.36
C PHE A 235 13.29 10.67 -5.03
N ILE A 236 14.09 10.37 -6.07
CA ILE A 236 14.84 11.41 -6.80
C ILE A 236 13.89 12.44 -7.41
N THR A 237 12.83 11.98 -8.07
CA THR A 237 11.83 12.85 -8.72
C THR A 237 11.08 13.71 -7.69
N TYR A 238 10.77 13.15 -6.54
CA TYR A 238 10.12 13.86 -5.44
C TYR A 238 11.00 15.00 -4.89
N ILE A 239 12.27 14.74 -4.59
CA ILE A 239 13.21 15.78 -4.12
C ILE A 239 13.50 16.80 -5.22
N PHE A 240 13.54 16.38 -6.50
CA PHE A 240 13.65 17.31 -7.62
C PHE A 240 12.45 18.28 -7.68
N CYS A 241 11.25 17.83 -7.43
CA CYS A 241 10.09 18.69 -7.36
C CYS A 241 10.19 19.70 -6.19
N TRP A 242 10.70 19.29 -5.02
CA TRP A 242 11.01 20.20 -3.92
C TRP A 242 12.11 21.19 -4.28
N THR A 243 13.06 20.84 -5.15
CA THR A 243 14.04 21.80 -5.69
C THR A 243 13.34 22.93 -6.41
N GLY A 244 12.36 22.63 -7.25
CA GLY A 244 11.56 23.64 -7.95
C GLY A 244 10.76 24.53 -6.99
N ILE A 245 10.16 23.96 -5.96
CA ILE A 245 9.41 24.69 -4.93
C ILE A 245 10.33 25.66 -4.16
N ILE A 246 11.47 25.17 -3.70
CA ILE A 246 12.45 26.00 -2.96
C ILE A 246 12.95 27.13 -3.86
N ALA A 247 13.34 26.83 -5.10
CA ALA A 247 13.77 27.83 -6.06
C ALA A 247 12.70 28.90 -6.30
N PHE A 248 11.44 28.46 -6.45
CA PHE A 248 10.31 29.36 -6.67
C PHE A 248 10.08 30.32 -5.50
N ILE A 249 10.08 29.84 -4.26
CA ILE A 249 9.91 30.69 -3.06
C ILE A 249 11.08 31.66 -2.89
N ILE A 250 12.31 31.19 -3.08
CA ILE A 250 13.50 32.06 -2.98
C ILE A 250 13.46 33.16 -4.06
N SER A 251 12.89 32.88 -5.24
CA SER A 251 12.78 33.84 -6.34
C SER A 251 11.94 35.09 -6.01
N PHE A 252 11.22 35.12 -4.89
CA PHE A 252 10.51 36.33 -4.44
C PHE A 252 11.42 37.38 -3.76
N ASN A 253 12.69 37.07 -3.55
CA ASN A 253 13.70 37.97 -2.95
C ASN A 253 13.28 38.54 -1.59
N LYS A 254 12.66 37.73 -0.76
CA LYS A 254 12.25 38.10 0.60
C LYS A 254 13.32 37.74 1.63
N SER A 255 13.06 38.02 2.91
CA SER A 255 13.96 37.69 4.04
C SER A 255 14.05 36.18 4.29
N SER A 256 15.12 35.75 4.98
CA SER A 256 15.31 34.34 5.38
C SER A 256 14.14 33.82 6.21
N GLY A 257 13.60 34.64 7.13
CA GLY A 257 12.43 34.28 7.93
C GLY A 257 11.18 34.06 7.10
N PHE A 258 10.91 34.91 6.10
CA PHE A 258 9.78 34.73 5.19
C PHE A 258 9.91 33.45 4.38
N ASN A 259 11.09 33.18 3.83
CA ASN A 259 11.33 31.97 3.03
C ASN A 259 11.16 30.71 3.88
N ALA A 260 11.73 30.69 5.09
CA ALA A 260 11.60 29.55 6.00
C ALA A 260 10.14 29.29 6.37
N LEU A 261 9.40 30.33 6.79
CA LEU A 261 8.00 30.20 7.17
C LEU A 261 7.14 29.73 5.98
N SER A 262 7.33 30.33 4.80
CA SER A 262 6.57 29.98 3.60
C SER A 262 6.82 28.52 3.17
N LEU A 263 8.08 28.06 3.17
CA LEU A 263 8.44 26.69 2.79
C LEU A 263 7.93 25.66 3.81
N VAL A 264 8.06 25.92 5.11
CA VAL A 264 7.55 25.02 6.14
C VAL A 264 6.02 24.99 6.14
N SER A 265 5.35 26.15 5.99
CA SER A 265 3.88 26.19 5.86
C SER A 265 3.40 25.44 4.64
N LEU A 266 4.07 25.59 3.50
CA LEU A 266 3.74 24.84 2.29
C LEU A 266 4.00 23.32 2.47
N TRP A 267 5.07 22.95 3.16
CA TRP A 267 5.34 21.56 3.51
C TRP A 267 4.21 20.97 4.36
N ILE A 268 3.78 21.65 5.44
CA ILE A 268 2.65 21.23 6.28
C ILE A 268 1.38 21.11 5.42
N LEU A 269 1.11 22.11 4.58
CA LEU A 269 -0.07 22.12 3.73
C LEU A 269 -0.09 20.91 2.79
N VAL A 270 1.00 20.64 2.06
CA VAL A 270 1.06 19.62 1.01
C VAL A 270 1.17 18.22 1.59
N THR A 271 1.89 18.05 2.71
CA THR A 271 2.17 16.71 3.26
C THR A 271 1.18 16.27 4.33
N LEU A 272 0.55 17.19 5.08
CA LEU A 272 -0.34 16.85 6.18
C LEU A 272 -1.78 17.33 5.95
N LEU A 273 -1.99 18.62 5.68
CA LEU A 273 -3.34 19.20 5.63
C LEU A 273 -4.09 18.78 4.37
N LEU A 274 -3.45 18.83 3.20
CA LEU A 274 -4.09 18.48 1.93
C LEU A 274 -4.50 17.00 1.88
N PRO A 275 -3.65 16.03 2.26
CA PRO A 275 -4.07 14.63 2.38
C PRO A 275 -5.24 14.41 3.33
N ALA A 276 -5.23 15.06 4.50
CA ALA A 276 -6.33 14.98 5.46
C ALA A 276 -7.64 15.55 4.89
N LEU A 277 -7.58 16.71 4.23
CA LEU A 277 -8.72 17.34 3.56
C LEU A 277 -9.27 16.45 2.43
N LEU A 278 -8.39 15.94 1.57
CA LEU A 278 -8.80 15.06 0.45
C LEU A 278 -9.44 13.77 0.96
N ASN A 279 -8.93 13.20 2.06
CA ASN A 279 -9.56 12.03 2.69
C ASN A 279 -10.95 12.36 3.27
N ALA A 280 -11.14 13.54 3.88
CA ALA A 280 -12.44 14.00 4.35
C ALA A 280 -13.43 14.16 3.18
N VAL A 281 -13.00 14.79 2.09
CA VAL A 281 -13.80 14.92 0.85
C VAL A 281 -14.17 13.55 0.30
N LEU A 282 -13.20 12.62 0.25
CA LEU A 282 -13.41 11.25 -0.23
C LEU A 282 -14.47 10.51 0.59
N ASN A 283 -14.45 10.65 1.91
CA ASN A 283 -15.42 10.02 2.81
C ASN A 283 -16.83 10.57 2.62
N THR A 284 -16.95 11.88 2.31
CA THR A 284 -18.24 12.55 2.13
C THR A 284 -18.83 12.31 0.72
N VAL A 285 -17.99 12.40 -0.32
CA VAL A 285 -18.45 12.33 -1.73
C VAL A 285 -18.63 10.89 -2.21
N LYS A 286 -17.81 9.96 -1.70
CA LYS A 286 -17.81 8.54 -2.08
C LYS A 286 -17.87 7.63 -0.85
N PRO A 287 -18.98 7.65 -0.08
CA PRO A 287 -19.14 6.75 1.05
C PRO A 287 -19.23 5.30 0.55
N VAL A 288 -18.67 4.39 1.34
CA VAL A 288 -18.73 2.94 1.09
C VAL A 288 -19.43 2.30 2.27
N ALA A 289 -20.28 1.33 2.00
CA ALA A 289 -20.98 0.57 3.04
C ALA A 289 -19.98 -0.03 4.03
N THR A 290 -20.28 0.17 5.30
CA THR A 290 -19.47 -0.31 6.42
C THR A 290 -19.55 -1.83 6.57
N LYS A 291 -18.63 -2.43 7.33
CA LYS A 291 -18.71 -3.86 7.69
C LYS A 291 -20.00 -4.19 8.45
N THR A 292 -20.48 -3.27 9.28
CA THR A 292 -21.73 -3.42 10.03
C THR A 292 -22.94 -3.47 9.11
N GLU A 293 -23.02 -2.59 8.11
CA GLU A 293 -24.09 -2.59 7.10
C GLU A 293 -24.06 -3.86 6.25
N LEU A 294 -22.88 -4.33 5.87
CA LEU A 294 -22.73 -5.62 5.17
C LEU A 294 -23.21 -6.78 6.04
N SER A 295 -22.81 -6.85 7.31
CA SER A 295 -23.25 -7.90 8.23
C SER A 295 -24.76 -7.89 8.43
N ALA A 296 -25.36 -6.71 8.57
CA ALA A 296 -26.82 -6.57 8.70
C ALA A 296 -27.53 -7.04 7.43
N ALA A 297 -27.03 -6.69 6.24
CA ALA A 297 -27.59 -7.15 4.97
C ALA A 297 -27.50 -8.67 4.82
N VAL A 298 -26.40 -9.28 5.25
CA VAL A 298 -26.24 -10.75 5.24
C VAL A 298 -27.17 -11.44 6.22
N GLN A 299 -27.29 -10.93 7.45
CA GLN A 299 -28.23 -11.48 8.43
C GLN A 299 -29.66 -11.44 7.90
N LYS A 300 -30.04 -10.32 7.27
CA LYS A 300 -31.35 -10.19 6.62
C LYS A 300 -31.54 -11.21 5.51
N ALA A 301 -30.60 -11.29 4.56
CA ALA A 301 -30.65 -12.26 3.46
C ALA A 301 -30.70 -13.71 3.97
N ASN A 302 -29.92 -14.03 5.00
CA ASN A 302 -29.90 -15.34 5.60
C ASN A 302 -31.27 -15.67 6.25
N ALA A 303 -31.84 -14.73 7.01
CA ALA A 303 -33.16 -14.91 7.62
C ALA A 303 -34.27 -15.11 6.57
N GLU A 304 -34.25 -14.33 5.48
CA GLU A 304 -35.18 -14.47 4.37
C GLU A 304 -35.05 -15.86 3.70
N VAL A 305 -33.82 -16.31 3.44
CA VAL A 305 -33.57 -17.64 2.85
C VAL A 305 -34.04 -18.75 3.79
N TRP A 306 -33.77 -18.67 5.10
CA TRP A 306 -34.20 -19.69 6.04
C TRP A 306 -35.73 -19.77 6.19
N ALA A 307 -36.42 -18.66 6.01
CA ALA A 307 -37.90 -18.62 6.05
C ALA A 307 -38.57 -19.20 4.80
N LEU A 308 -37.85 -19.35 3.67
CA LEU A 308 -38.45 -19.92 2.46
C LEU A 308 -38.85 -21.39 2.64
N PRO A 309 -39.98 -21.81 2.06
CA PRO A 309 -40.33 -23.22 1.94
C PRO A 309 -39.29 -24.06 1.25
N LYS A 310 -39.09 -25.30 1.69
CA LYS A 310 -38.06 -26.20 1.13
C LYS A 310 -38.17 -26.35 -0.39
N GLN A 311 -39.40 -26.47 -0.92
CA GLN A 311 -39.65 -26.61 -2.35
C GLN A 311 -39.17 -25.37 -3.11
N VAL A 312 -39.47 -24.16 -2.65
CA VAL A 312 -39.06 -22.91 -3.26
C VAL A 312 -37.54 -22.79 -3.27
N LYS A 313 -36.87 -23.17 -2.18
CA LYS A 313 -35.38 -23.20 -2.12
C LYS A 313 -34.81 -24.16 -3.17
N THR A 314 -35.38 -25.36 -3.27
CA THR A 314 -34.91 -26.38 -4.22
C THR A 314 -35.08 -25.93 -5.67
N ASP A 315 -36.25 -25.37 -6.01
CA ASP A 315 -36.53 -24.89 -7.38
C ASP A 315 -35.62 -23.68 -7.74
N SER A 316 -35.46 -22.76 -6.80
CA SER A 316 -34.53 -21.62 -6.97
C SER A 316 -33.09 -22.10 -7.19
N PHE A 317 -32.64 -23.07 -6.41
CA PHE A 317 -31.29 -23.61 -6.59
C PHE A 317 -31.12 -24.35 -7.92
N LYS A 318 -32.09 -25.17 -8.35
CA LYS A 318 -32.08 -25.82 -9.67
C LYS A 318 -31.93 -24.82 -10.81
N THR A 319 -32.60 -23.68 -10.69
CA THR A 319 -32.48 -22.57 -11.65
C THR A 319 -31.10 -21.94 -11.64
N LEU A 320 -30.54 -21.70 -10.44
CA LEU A 320 -29.22 -21.06 -10.27
C LEU A 320 -28.04 -22.00 -10.59
N ARG A 321 -28.23 -23.31 -10.38
CA ARG A 321 -27.21 -24.34 -10.55
C ARG A 321 -27.75 -25.54 -11.33
N PRO A 322 -28.08 -25.37 -12.61
CA PRO A 322 -28.71 -26.44 -13.41
C PRO A 322 -27.83 -27.69 -13.52
N TYR A 323 -26.50 -27.55 -13.38
CA TYR A 323 -25.56 -28.67 -13.38
C TYR A 323 -25.83 -29.66 -12.24
N TYR A 324 -26.34 -29.21 -11.11
CA TYR A 324 -26.69 -30.05 -9.96
C TYR A 324 -28.20 -30.31 -9.83
N ALA A 325 -29.02 -29.96 -10.83
CA ALA A 325 -30.48 -30.03 -10.73
C ALA A 325 -30.99 -31.44 -10.39
N ASN A 326 -30.40 -32.48 -10.99
CA ASN A 326 -30.81 -33.88 -10.78
C ASN A 326 -30.37 -34.46 -9.43
N ALA A 327 -29.47 -33.76 -8.70
CA ALA A 327 -28.99 -34.21 -7.39
C ALA A 327 -30.00 -33.93 -6.25
N PHE A 328 -31.10 -33.19 -6.55
CA PHE A 328 -32.05 -32.70 -5.55
C PHE A 328 -33.32 -33.52 -5.39
N ASP A 329 -33.51 -34.60 -6.11
CA ASP A 329 -34.70 -35.48 -5.94
C ASP A 329 -34.72 -36.17 -4.56
N THR A 330 -33.59 -36.13 -3.84
CA THR A 330 -33.37 -36.79 -2.56
C THR A 330 -32.88 -35.87 -1.45
N VAL A 331 -33.15 -34.55 -1.51
CA VAL A 331 -32.76 -33.63 -0.41
C VAL A 331 -33.50 -33.97 0.86
N GLY A 332 -32.73 -34.42 1.86
CA GLY A 332 -33.24 -34.87 3.16
C GLY A 332 -33.69 -33.73 4.12
N SER A 333 -33.50 -33.97 5.40
CA SER A 333 -33.77 -33.02 6.48
C SER A 333 -32.75 -31.89 6.50
N TRP A 334 -32.87 -31.01 7.49
CA TRP A 334 -31.91 -29.94 7.76
C TRP A 334 -30.48 -30.45 8.08
N GLU A 335 -30.33 -31.73 8.43
CA GLU A 335 -29.03 -32.39 8.65
C GLU A 335 -28.33 -32.79 7.36
N ASP A 336 -29.03 -32.76 6.21
CA ASP A 336 -28.47 -33.10 4.91
C ASP A 336 -27.46 -32.00 4.47
N PRO A 337 -26.20 -32.33 4.18
CA PRO A 337 -25.19 -31.40 3.66
C PRO A 337 -25.65 -30.62 2.41
N LYS A 338 -26.47 -31.27 1.55
CA LYS A 338 -27.04 -30.61 0.35
C LYS A 338 -27.97 -29.46 0.75
N PHE A 339 -28.73 -29.61 1.82
CA PHE A 339 -29.63 -28.57 2.31
C PHE A 339 -28.83 -27.34 2.83
N TYR A 340 -27.74 -27.57 3.56
CA TYR A 340 -26.85 -26.47 3.99
C TYR A 340 -26.24 -25.74 2.82
N ARG A 341 -25.70 -26.49 1.86
CA ARG A 341 -25.10 -25.89 0.65
C ARG A 341 -26.10 -25.07 -0.13
N LEU A 342 -27.31 -25.55 -0.28
CA LEU A 342 -28.42 -24.85 -0.93
C LEU A 342 -28.70 -23.52 -0.25
N ASN A 343 -28.82 -23.49 1.10
CA ASN A 343 -29.05 -22.26 1.84
C ASN A 343 -27.89 -21.26 1.66
N HIS A 344 -26.63 -21.72 1.68
CA HIS A 344 -25.47 -20.86 1.45
C HIS A 344 -25.51 -20.23 0.05
N TYR A 345 -25.80 -20.99 -0.99
CA TYR A 345 -25.91 -20.48 -2.35
C TYR A 345 -27.06 -19.48 -2.53
N LEU A 346 -28.18 -19.75 -1.92
CA LEU A 346 -29.30 -18.81 -1.96
C LEU A 346 -28.99 -17.53 -1.19
N THR A 347 -28.36 -17.63 -0.02
CA THR A 347 -27.92 -16.43 0.73
C THR A 347 -26.92 -15.61 -0.08
N ASP A 348 -25.93 -16.26 -0.72
CA ASP A 348 -25.00 -15.57 -1.64
C ASP A 348 -25.75 -14.88 -2.79
N TYR A 349 -26.76 -15.52 -3.36
CA TYR A 349 -27.57 -14.95 -4.43
C TYR A 349 -28.37 -13.72 -3.95
N TYR A 350 -29.00 -13.82 -2.78
CA TYR A 350 -29.78 -12.71 -2.23
C TYR A 350 -28.91 -11.51 -1.83
N ILE A 351 -27.69 -11.74 -1.36
CA ILE A 351 -26.76 -10.67 -0.98
C ILE A 351 -25.97 -10.10 -2.18
N ALA A 352 -25.88 -10.84 -3.30
CA ALA A 352 -25.07 -10.45 -4.47
C ALA A 352 -25.32 -9.03 -4.96
N PRO A 353 -26.57 -8.52 -5.10
CA PRO A 353 -26.82 -7.16 -5.55
C PRO A 353 -26.22 -6.10 -4.62
N PHE A 354 -26.33 -6.31 -3.30
CA PHE A 354 -25.75 -5.40 -2.30
C PHE A 354 -24.22 -5.43 -2.38
N GLU A 355 -23.63 -6.60 -2.47
CA GLU A 355 -22.19 -6.76 -2.52
C GLU A 355 -21.59 -6.22 -3.83
N GLN A 356 -22.24 -6.47 -4.96
CA GLN A 356 -21.82 -5.92 -6.23
C GLN A 356 -21.81 -4.39 -6.19
N LYS A 357 -22.88 -3.77 -5.68
CA LYS A 357 -22.95 -2.32 -5.49
C LYS A 357 -21.85 -1.81 -4.56
N ARG A 358 -21.56 -2.53 -3.47
CA ARG A 358 -20.47 -2.21 -2.56
C ARG A 358 -19.11 -2.24 -3.26
N ILE A 359 -18.82 -3.31 -4.01
CA ILE A 359 -17.56 -3.45 -4.78
C ILE A 359 -17.43 -2.34 -5.81
N GLU A 360 -18.49 -2.03 -6.55
CA GLU A 360 -18.50 -0.92 -7.51
C GLU A 360 -18.24 0.43 -6.82
N ASN A 361 -18.85 0.68 -5.66
CA ASN A 361 -18.62 1.91 -4.91
C ASN A 361 -17.18 2.00 -4.40
N VAL A 362 -16.59 0.89 -3.93
CA VAL A 362 -15.16 0.83 -3.55
C VAL A 362 -14.28 1.12 -4.76
N ALA A 363 -14.55 0.53 -5.92
CA ALA A 363 -13.80 0.78 -7.15
C ALA A 363 -13.91 2.26 -7.59
N LYS A 364 -15.12 2.83 -7.60
CA LYS A 364 -15.34 4.25 -7.90
C LYS A 364 -14.64 5.18 -6.91
N ARG A 365 -14.66 4.84 -5.62
CA ARG A 365 -13.93 5.56 -4.58
C ARG A 365 -12.43 5.53 -4.83
N ASN A 366 -11.86 4.37 -5.13
CA ASN A 366 -10.43 4.23 -5.39
C ASN A 366 -10.00 5.02 -6.63
N THR A 367 -10.76 4.91 -7.74
CA THR A 367 -10.49 5.71 -8.94
C THR A 367 -10.56 7.22 -8.66
N PHE A 368 -11.48 7.64 -7.82
CA PHE A 368 -11.58 9.06 -7.41
C PHE A 368 -10.42 9.46 -6.50
N ALA A 369 -10.03 8.61 -5.55
CA ALA A 369 -8.86 8.83 -4.70
C ALA A 369 -7.57 8.94 -5.52
N ASP A 370 -7.38 8.06 -6.50
CA ASP A 370 -6.22 8.09 -7.40
C ASP A 370 -6.13 9.41 -8.18
N ARG A 371 -7.28 9.96 -8.60
CA ARG A 371 -7.33 11.29 -9.23
C ARG A 371 -7.00 12.42 -8.25
N LEU A 372 -7.46 12.31 -7.00
CA LEU A 372 -7.14 13.28 -5.95
C LEU A 372 -5.66 13.28 -5.56
N ASN A 373 -4.98 12.14 -5.70
CA ASN A 373 -3.54 12.06 -5.43
C ASN A 373 -2.71 13.03 -6.29
N TYR A 374 -3.17 13.35 -7.51
CA TYR A 374 -2.48 14.31 -8.38
C TYR A 374 -2.45 15.76 -7.88
N PHE A 375 -3.26 16.10 -6.87
CA PHE A 375 -3.23 17.42 -6.24
C PHE A 375 -2.09 17.60 -5.23
N SER A 376 -1.43 16.50 -4.81
CA SER A 376 -0.32 16.55 -3.88
C SER A 376 0.84 15.64 -4.33
N GLN A 377 2.02 16.22 -4.46
CA GLN A 377 3.24 15.46 -4.74
C GLN A 377 3.53 14.42 -3.66
N ALA A 378 3.24 14.76 -2.39
CA ALA A 378 3.40 13.84 -1.28
C ALA A 378 2.48 12.62 -1.43
N LEU A 379 1.20 12.82 -1.83
CA LEU A 379 0.27 11.72 -2.09
C LEU A 379 0.67 10.84 -3.27
N ILE A 380 1.14 11.45 -4.39
CA ILE A 380 1.66 10.69 -5.52
C ILE A 380 2.83 9.80 -5.05
N THR A 381 3.79 10.39 -4.34
CA THR A 381 4.98 9.67 -3.85
C THR A 381 4.60 8.56 -2.87
N GLN A 382 3.71 8.85 -1.91
CA GLN A 382 3.24 7.86 -0.95
C GLN A 382 2.49 6.70 -1.62
N SER A 383 1.59 7.02 -2.56
CA SER A 383 0.85 6.02 -3.34
C SER A 383 1.80 5.13 -4.13
N THR A 384 2.82 5.72 -4.78
CA THR A 384 3.82 4.96 -5.53
C THR A 384 4.66 4.08 -4.61
N PHE A 385 5.12 4.58 -3.46
CA PHE A 385 5.86 3.78 -2.49
C PHE A 385 5.03 2.60 -1.98
N ASN A 386 3.77 2.83 -1.64
CA ASN A 386 2.86 1.79 -1.17
C ASN A 386 2.57 0.75 -2.27
N GLU A 387 2.47 1.16 -3.53
CA GLU A 387 2.28 0.23 -4.64
C GLU A 387 3.51 -0.65 -4.86
N LEU A 388 4.71 -0.07 -4.84
CA LEU A 388 5.96 -0.80 -4.94
C LEU A 388 6.21 -1.73 -3.73
N GLY A 389 5.78 -1.33 -2.54
CA GLY A 389 5.81 -2.12 -1.31
C GLY A 389 4.73 -3.21 -1.25
N GLY A 390 3.75 -3.20 -2.14
CA GLY A 390 2.61 -4.13 -2.09
C GLY A 390 1.66 -3.88 -0.92
N SER A 391 1.49 -2.63 -0.53
CA SER A 391 0.74 -2.20 0.65
C SER A 391 -0.42 -1.25 0.34
N ASN A 392 -0.74 -1.04 -0.94
CA ASN A 392 -1.82 -0.17 -1.35
C ASN A 392 -3.20 -0.88 -1.33
N MET A 393 -4.26 -0.08 -1.36
CA MET A 393 -5.65 -0.58 -1.35
C MET A 393 -5.98 -1.44 -2.57
N GLN A 394 -5.41 -1.16 -3.75
CA GLN A 394 -5.67 -1.95 -4.97
C GLN A 394 -5.16 -3.38 -4.84
N GLN A 395 -3.98 -3.56 -4.24
CA GLN A 395 -3.43 -4.90 -3.98
C GLN A 395 -4.23 -5.66 -2.93
N MET A 396 -4.74 -4.97 -1.93
CA MET A 396 -5.66 -5.59 -0.98
C MET A 396 -6.94 -6.08 -1.66
N LEU A 397 -7.57 -5.26 -2.51
CA LEU A 397 -8.76 -5.68 -3.26
C LEU A 397 -8.46 -6.85 -4.21
N ALA A 398 -7.29 -6.83 -4.85
CA ALA A 398 -6.84 -7.95 -5.68
C ALA A 398 -6.66 -9.23 -4.84
N TYR A 399 -6.11 -9.11 -3.63
CA TYR A 399 -6.00 -10.24 -2.70
C TYR A 399 -7.36 -10.77 -2.26
N ASP A 400 -8.30 -9.91 -1.87
CA ASP A 400 -9.66 -10.33 -1.48
C ASP A 400 -10.40 -10.97 -2.66
N THR A 401 -10.25 -10.44 -3.87
CA THR A 401 -10.80 -11.05 -5.09
C THR A 401 -10.20 -12.43 -5.35
N SER A 402 -8.89 -12.56 -5.21
CA SER A 402 -8.19 -13.84 -5.38
C SER A 402 -8.61 -14.88 -4.35
N ALA A 403 -8.85 -14.46 -3.11
CA ALA A 403 -9.37 -15.31 -2.05
C ALA A 403 -10.78 -15.82 -2.37
N TYR A 404 -11.64 -14.96 -2.91
CA TYR A 404 -12.97 -15.34 -3.37
C TYR A 404 -12.93 -16.31 -4.57
N ASP A 405 -12.05 -16.07 -5.53
CA ASP A 405 -11.89 -16.98 -6.68
C ASP A 405 -11.35 -18.35 -6.25
N TYR A 406 -10.46 -18.36 -5.26
CA TYR A 406 -9.98 -19.59 -4.67
C TYR A 406 -11.09 -20.33 -3.94
N PHE A 407 -11.90 -19.63 -3.14
CA PHE A 407 -13.09 -20.19 -2.50
C PHE A 407 -14.04 -20.82 -3.53
N LYS A 408 -14.34 -20.16 -4.64
CA LYS A 408 -15.19 -20.71 -5.69
C LYS A 408 -14.64 -22.03 -6.26
N LYS A 409 -13.33 -22.15 -6.40
CA LYS A 409 -12.68 -23.39 -6.86
C LYS A 409 -12.82 -24.52 -5.84
N ILE A 410 -12.59 -24.21 -4.55
CA ILE A 410 -12.75 -25.19 -3.46
C ILE A 410 -14.23 -25.61 -3.35
N SER A 411 -15.14 -24.65 -3.38
CA SER A 411 -16.59 -24.94 -3.31
C SER A 411 -17.02 -25.84 -4.45
N ARG A 412 -16.66 -25.52 -5.70
CA ARG A 412 -16.99 -26.36 -6.83
C ARG A 412 -16.42 -27.77 -6.70
N PHE A 413 -15.18 -27.87 -6.26
CA PHE A 413 -14.53 -29.17 -6.03
C PHE A 413 -15.28 -30.01 -5.00
N THR A 414 -15.67 -29.46 -3.86
CA THR A 414 -16.41 -30.17 -2.81
C THR A 414 -17.86 -30.43 -3.20
N ASP A 415 -18.50 -29.52 -3.92
CA ASP A 415 -19.90 -29.68 -4.36
C ASP A 415 -20.06 -30.82 -5.33
N ASP A 416 -19.09 -31.08 -6.21
CA ASP A 416 -19.12 -32.24 -7.11
C ASP A 416 -19.21 -33.59 -6.32
N TYR A 417 -18.59 -33.65 -5.15
CA TYR A 417 -18.71 -34.82 -4.28
C TYR A 417 -20.02 -34.85 -3.51
N ILE A 418 -20.47 -33.73 -2.97
CA ILE A 418 -21.70 -33.62 -2.18
C ILE A 418 -22.92 -33.92 -3.06
N PHE A 419 -22.98 -33.38 -4.27
CA PHE A 419 -24.16 -33.48 -5.12
C PHE A 419 -24.13 -34.65 -6.08
N LEU A 420 -22.95 -35.04 -6.62
CA LEU A 420 -22.86 -36.02 -7.71
C LEU A 420 -22.29 -37.38 -7.26
N LYS A 421 -21.52 -37.45 -6.17
CA LYS A 421 -20.80 -38.66 -5.76
C LYS A 421 -21.25 -39.22 -4.41
N ALA A 422 -22.50 -38.97 -4.02
CA ALA A 422 -23.07 -39.42 -2.76
C ALA A 422 -22.25 -39.02 -1.51
N ASP A 423 -21.58 -37.85 -1.58
CA ASP A 423 -20.77 -37.26 -0.52
C ASP A 423 -19.64 -38.16 0.02
N ARG A 424 -19.16 -39.11 -0.80
CA ARG A 424 -18.02 -39.96 -0.43
C ARG A 424 -16.71 -39.29 -0.81
N PHE A 425 -15.80 -39.23 0.16
CA PHE A 425 -14.53 -38.53 0.01
C PHE A 425 -13.41 -39.32 0.69
N GLY A 426 -12.27 -39.45 -0.01
CA GLY A 426 -11.15 -40.23 0.48
C GLY A 426 -9.81 -39.50 0.30
N LYS A 427 -8.75 -40.14 0.73
CA LYS A 427 -7.37 -39.63 0.67
C LYS A 427 -6.93 -39.21 -0.74
N VAL A 428 -7.33 -39.96 -1.77
CA VAL A 428 -6.98 -39.67 -3.16
C VAL A 428 -7.63 -38.37 -3.62
N ASP A 429 -8.83 -38.10 -3.18
CA ASP A 429 -9.61 -36.92 -3.53
C ASP A 429 -9.03 -35.68 -2.85
N LEU A 430 -8.62 -35.81 -1.59
CA LEU A 430 -8.00 -34.72 -0.84
C LEU A 430 -6.72 -34.21 -1.51
N LYS A 431 -5.92 -35.11 -2.13
CA LYS A 431 -4.71 -34.73 -2.89
C LYS A 431 -5.01 -33.88 -4.12
N LYS A 432 -6.22 -33.98 -4.68
CA LYS A 432 -6.66 -33.21 -5.86
C LYS A 432 -7.21 -31.82 -5.50
N MET A 433 -7.28 -31.50 -4.20
CA MET A 433 -7.81 -30.22 -3.74
C MET A 433 -7.02 -29.05 -4.37
N PRO A 434 -7.70 -28.04 -4.95
CA PRO A 434 -7.04 -26.91 -5.57
C PRO A 434 -6.08 -26.20 -4.62
N VAL A 435 -4.93 -25.76 -5.13
CA VAL A 435 -3.97 -24.89 -4.44
C VAL A 435 -3.90 -23.59 -5.22
N TYR A 436 -3.82 -22.49 -4.52
CA TYR A 436 -3.73 -21.18 -5.14
C TYR A 436 -2.80 -20.28 -4.34
N GLU A 437 -1.89 -19.59 -5.03
CA GLU A 437 -0.99 -18.60 -4.43
C GLU A 437 -1.29 -17.23 -5.03
N PHE A 438 -1.39 -16.24 -4.16
CA PHE A 438 -1.57 -14.86 -4.57
C PHE A 438 -0.23 -14.24 -4.99
N THR A 439 -0.22 -13.65 -6.17
CA THR A 439 0.91 -12.85 -6.68
C THR A 439 0.45 -11.42 -6.92
N PRO A 440 0.98 -10.44 -6.19
CA PRO A 440 0.63 -9.05 -6.41
C PRO A 440 1.17 -8.54 -7.74
N VAL A 441 0.37 -7.69 -8.39
CA VAL A 441 0.71 -7.05 -9.67
C VAL A 441 0.97 -5.57 -9.42
N VAL A 442 2.06 -5.04 -10.00
CA VAL A 442 2.45 -3.62 -9.93
C VAL A 442 2.16 -2.95 -11.26
N ASN A 443 1.47 -1.82 -11.23
CA ASN A 443 1.17 -1.04 -12.42
C ASN A 443 2.30 -0.04 -12.75
N TYR A 444 3.37 -0.53 -13.38
CA TYR A 444 4.51 0.30 -13.76
C TYR A 444 4.17 1.44 -14.71
N THR A 445 3.13 1.29 -15.54
CA THR A 445 2.69 2.36 -16.45
C THR A 445 2.12 3.54 -15.68
N ALA A 446 1.29 3.28 -14.67
CA ALA A 446 0.77 4.35 -13.80
C ALA A 446 1.90 5.05 -13.04
N ILE A 447 2.84 4.28 -12.48
CA ILE A 447 4.02 4.82 -11.80
C ILE A 447 4.84 5.73 -12.74
N MET A 448 5.11 5.28 -13.96
CA MET A 448 5.85 6.07 -14.94
C MET A 448 5.18 7.44 -15.20
N TRP A 449 3.86 7.46 -15.42
CA TRP A 449 3.14 8.71 -15.63
C TRP A 449 3.18 9.63 -14.40
N GLN A 450 3.09 9.08 -13.21
CA GLN A 450 3.21 9.84 -11.96
C GLN A 450 4.59 10.50 -11.84
N LEU A 451 5.66 9.77 -12.14
CA LEU A 451 7.03 10.31 -12.12
C LEU A 451 7.23 11.40 -13.17
N ILE A 452 6.71 11.21 -14.39
CA ILE A 452 6.79 12.23 -15.46
C ILE A 452 6.08 13.51 -15.01
N LEU A 453 4.88 13.43 -14.46
CA LEU A 453 4.13 14.59 -13.97
C LEU A 453 4.87 15.33 -12.84
N GLN A 454 5.41 14.61 -11.87
CA GLN A 454 6.22 15.20 -10.81
C GLN A 454 7.47 15.89 -11.34
N PHE A 455 8.17 15.25 -12.26
CA PHE A 455 9.36 15.81 -12.88
C PHE A 455 9.06 17.09 -13.66
N LEU A 456 7.99 17.08 -14.47
CA LEU A 456 7.52 18.26 -15.21
C LEU A 456 7.12 19.41 -14.30
N ALA A 457 6.42 19.11 -13.20
CA ALA A 457 6.04 20.13 -12.21
C ALA A 457 7.30 20.79 -11.58
N GLY A 458 8.26 19.99 -11.17
CA GLY A 458 9.55 20.48 -10.66
C GLY A 458 10.32 21.32 -11.69
N LEU A 459 10.36 20.86 -12.93
CA LEU A 459 11.02 21.56 -14.04
C LEU A 459 10.37 22.93 -14.33
N ILE A 460 9.05 22.97 -14.43
CA ILE A 460 8.28 24.21 -14.66
C ILE A 460 8.55 25.22 -13.55
N LEU A 461 8.47 24.82 -12.29
CA LEU A 461 8.74 25.69 -11.15
C LEU A 461 10.19 26.20 -11.17
N THR A 462 11.14 25.34 -11.49
CA THR A 462 12.56 25.70 -11.62
C THR A 462 12.78 26.71 -12.74
N MET A 463 12.14 26.54 -13.91
CA MET A 463 12.22 27.47 -15.02
C MET A 463 11.61 28.84 -14.71
N ILE A 464 10.45 28.86 -14.05
CA ILE A 464 9.79 30.10 -13.60
C ILE A 464 10.69 30.83 -12.62
N ALA A 465 11.26 30.13 -11.62
CA ALA A 465 12.18 30.69 -10.66
C ALA A 465 13.42 31.30 -11.33
N TYR A 466 14.03 30.57 -12.28
CA TYR A 466 15.19 31.04 -13.01
C TYR A 466 14.89 32.35 -13.77
N LYS A 467 13.77 32.39 -14.53
CA LYS A 467 13.34 33.61 -15.22
C LYS A 467 13.17 34.79 -14.28
N ARG A 468 12.50 34.60 -13.14
CA ARG A 468 12.31 35.67 -12.16
C ARG A 468 13.64 36.20 -11.61
N MET A 469 14.56 35.29 -11.28
CA MET A 469 15.89 35.68 -10.76
C MET A 469 16.77 36.37 -11.78
N THR A 470 16.50 36.23 -13.09
CA THR A 470 17.25 36.95 -14.15
C THR A 470 16.75 38.35 -14.44
N LEU A 471 15.58 38.70 -13.90
CA LEU A 471 14.98 40.03 -14.05
C LEU A 471 15.46 41.04 -12.98
N TRP A 472 16.31 40.62 -12.07
CA TRP A 472 16.94 41.42 -11.03
C TRP A 472 18.40 41.62 -11.33
#